data_f72e5e470ee3bc762f4f8768a202a548
#
_entry.id   f72e5e470ee3bc762f4f8768a202a548
#
_cell.length_a   1.000
_cell.length_b   1.000
_cell.length_c   1.000
_cell.angle_alpha   90.00
_cell.angle_beta   90.00
_cell.angle_gamma   90.00
#
_symmetry.space_group_name_H-M   'P 1'
#
loop_
_entity.id
_entity.type
_entity.pdbx_description
1 polymer ?
#
loop_
_entity_poly.entity_id
_entity_poly.type
_entity_poly.pdbx_seq_one_letter_code
_entity_poly.pdbx_strand_id
1 'polypeptide(L)'
;MNESRDNTERRKHVRASVQNVVVGILNSGDPVAIGSITDISMGGVKCTYTEPRMAPEVSSIHSIDLIAGSHYVVDIPCEYAWNDRMAEDTTSQLTGVRLCGIKFGTLTPNQVFLLRSFINGCASHGADASRTNGHIAQN
;
A
#
# COMPACT_ATOMS: atom_id res chain seq x y z
N MET A 1 -22.60 6.69 -19.26
CA MET A 1 -22.02 6.11 -18.54
C MET A 1 -20.70 6.35 -18.47
N ASN A 2 -20.09 5.99 -17.70
CA ASN A 2 -18.86 6.44 -17.63
C ASN A 2 -17.94 5.39 -17.21
N GLU A 3 -16.70 5.55 -17.55
CA GLU A 3 -15.74 4.55 -17.31
C GLU A 3 -15.39 4.43 -15.88
N SER A 4 -15.49 5.49 -15.12
CA SER A 4 -15.10 5.37 -13.73
C SER A 4 -16.09 4.51 -12.98
N ARG A 5 -17.34 4.52 -13.38
CA ARG A 5 -18.27 3.63 -12.73
C ARG A 5 -18.00 2.19 -13.07
N ASP A 6 -17.63 1.92 -14.34
CA ASP A 6 -17.27 0.57 -14.71
C ASP A 6 -16.08 0.08 -13.95
N ASN A 7 -15.09 0.94 -13.76
CA ASN A 7 -13.93 0.54 -12.99
C ASN A 7 -14.28 0.19 -11.57
N THR A 8 -15.16 0.96 -10.98
CA THR A 8 -15.60 0.68 -9.63
C THR A 8 -16.28 -0.66 -9.52
N GLU A 9 -17.09 -0.99 -10.52
CA GLU A 9 -17.81 -2.25 -10.50
C GLU A 9 -16.90 -3.45 -10.63
N ARG A 10 -15.76 -3.29 -11.31
CA ARG A 10 -14.86 -4.40 -11.46
C ARG A 10 -14.04 -4.67 -10.23
N ARG A 11 -14.00 -3.76 -9.28
CA ARG A 11 -13.22 -3.96 -8.06
C ARG A 11 -14.07 -4.63 -7.01
N LYS A 12 -13.50 -5.64 -6.37
CA LYS A 12 -14.20 -6.28 -5.28
C LYS A 12 -14.22 -5.42 -4.04
N HIS A 13 -13.24 -4.55 -3.90
CA HIS A 13 -13.08 -3.75 -2.68
C HIS A 13 -12.96 -2.30 -3.06
N VAL A 14 -13.54 -1.45 -2.24
CA VAL A 14 -13.41 -0.03 -2.41
C VAL A 14 -11.98 0.37 -2.08
N ARG A 15 -11.40 1.18 -2.92
CA ARG A 15 -10.07 1.70 -2.68
C ARG A 15 -10.15 3.07 -2.06
N ALA A 16 -9.18 3.37 -1.23
CA ALA A 16 -9.08 4.65 -0.58
C ALA A 16 -7.72 5.25 -0.85
N SER A 17 -7.71 6.52 -1.16
CA SER A 17 -6.45 7.26 -1.26
C SER A 17 -5.90 7.46 0.13
N VAL A 18 -4.59 7.30 0.24
CA VAL A 18 -3.94 7.41 1.53
C VAL A 18 -3.65 8.88 1.81
N GLN A 19 -4.16 9.37 2.95
CA GLN A 19 -3.98 10.75 3.33
C GLN A 19 -2.73 10.97 4.16
N ASN A 20 -2.30 9.96 4.89
CA ASN A 20 -1.13 10.04 5.73
C ASN A 20 -0.02 9.21 5.12
N VAL A 21 1.19 9.41 5.62
CA VAL A 21 2.31 8.61 5.13
C VAL A 21 2.11 7.19 5.61
N VAL A 22 2.08 6.27 4.67
CA VAL A 22 1.99 4.84 4.96
C VAL A 22 3.15 4.18 4.26
N VAL A 23 3.89 3.39 5.02
CA VAL A 23 5.07 2.70 4.52
C VAL A 23 4.74 1.22 4.40
N GLY A 24 5.17 0.64 3.31
CA GLY A 24 5.06 -0.81 3.13
C GLY A 24 6.44 -1.43 3.10
N ILE A 25 6.62 -2.51 3.83
CA ILE A 25 7.84 -3.29 3.79
C ILE A 25 7.52 -4.57 3.04
N LEU A 26 8.15 -4.73 1.91
CA LEU A 26 7.91 -5.87 1.04
C LEU A 26 8.90 -6.97 1.38
N ASN A 27 8.42 -8.16 1.62
CA ASN A 27 9.23 -9.28 2.08
C ASN A 27 9.17 -10.46 1.14
N SER A 28 10.35 -11.04 0.90
CA SER A 28 10.47 -12.27 0.15
C SER A 28 11.42 -13.16 0.93
N GLY A 29 10.98 -13.57 2.13
CA GLY A 29 11.86 -14.21 3.08
C GLY A 29 12.53 -13.16 3.93
N ASP A 30 13.26 -12.25 3.28
CA ASP A 30 13.86 -11.09 3.93
C ASP A 30 13.23 -9.85 3.34
N PRO A 31 13.36 -8.71 4.01
CA PRO A 31 12.90 -7.46 3.43
C PRO A 31 13.66 -7.17 2.14
N VAL A 32 12.92 -6.87 1.08
CA VAL A 32 13.53 -6.59 -0.21
C VAL A 32 13.31 -5.16 -0.67
N ALA A 33 12.30 -4.48 -0.10
CA ALA A 33 12.04 -3.10 -0.48
C ALA A 33 11.18 -2.44 0.58
N ILE A 34 11.32 -1.13 0.66
CA ILE A 34 10.48 -0.30 1.51
C ILE A 34 9.87 0.73 0.59
N GLY A 35 8.57 0.84 0.60
CA GLY A 35 7.90 1.73 -0.32
C GLY A 35 6.84 2.57 0.33
N SER A 36 6.32 3.49 -0.47
CA SER A 36 5.22 4.36 -0.06
C SER A 36 3.93 3.78 -0.60
N ILE A 37 2.94 3.67 0.25
CA ILE A 37 1.64 3.16 -0.14
C ILE A 37 0.78 4.34 -0.56
N THR A 38 0.22 4.29 -1.75
CA THR A 38 -0.59 5.37 -2.28
C THR A 38 -2.07 5.06 -2.26
N ASP A 39 -2.44 3.80 -2.42
CA ASP A 39 -3.82 3.35 -2.35
C ASP A 39 -3.88 2.09 -1.53
N ILE A 40 -4.96 1.90 -0.81
CA ILE A 40 -5.12 0.72 0.03
C ILE A 40 -6.57 0.29 0.05
N SER A 41 -6.78 -1.01 0.07
CA SER A 41 -8.13 -1.59 0.22
C SER A 41 -7.96 -2.90 0.96
N MET A 42 -9.08 -3.55 1.24
CA MET A 42 -9.03 -4.88 1.86
C MET A 42 -8.45 -5.94 0.93
N GLY A 43 -8.34 -5.64 -0.34
CA GLY A 43 -7.81 -6.60 -1.31
C GLY A 43 -6.36 -6.39 -1.68
N GLY A 44 -5.79 -5.23 -1.39
CA GLY A 44 -4.41 -4.98 -1.78
C GLY A 44 -4.03 -3.53 -1.67
N VAL A 45 -2.83 -3.22 -2.14
CA VAL A 45 -2.28 -1.86 -2.08
C VAL A 45 -1.59 -1.53 -3.39
N LYS A 46 -1.40 -0.23 -3.59
CA LYS A 46 -0.56 0.29 -4.65
C LYS A 46 0.61 0.98 -3.99
N CYS A 47 1.79 0.74 -4.50
CA CYS A 47 3.01 1.10 -3.81
C CYS A 47 4.06 1.59 -4.79
N THR A 48 4.88 2.55 -4.37
CA THR A 48 6.05 2.94 -5.13
C THR A 48 7.28 2.75 -4.26
N TYR A 49 8.36 2.30 -4.88
CA TYR A 49 9.61 2.16 -4.16
C TYR A 49 10.78 2.38 -5.11
N THR A 50 11.95 2.63 -4.54
CA THR A 50 13.16 2.79 -5.34
C THR A 50 14.03 1.57 -5.12
N GLU A 51 14.80 1.25 -6.15
CA GLU A 51 15.74 0.15 -6.08
C GLU A 51 17.01 0.55 -6.80
N PRO A 52 18.16 -0.02 -6.45
CA PRO A 52 19.37 0.21 -7.22
C PRO A 52 19.18 -0.32 -8.64
N ARG A 53 19.62 0.45 -9.64
CA ARG A 53 19.42 0.02 -11.02
C ARG A 53 20.11 -1.28 -11.34
N MET A 54 21.22 -1.54 -10.68
CA MET A 54 22.00 -2.74 -10.96
C MET A 54 21.59 -3.90 -10.08
N ALA A 55 20.61 -3.73 -9.20
CA ALA A 55 20.21 -4.82 -8.34
C ALA A 55 19.49 -5.91 -9.13
N PRO A 56 19.65 -7.17 -8.74
CA PRO A 56 18.88 -8.23 -9.38
C PRO A 56 17.39 -7.97 -9.19
N GLU A 57 16.63 -8.31 -10.20
CA GLU A 57 15.21 -8.12 -10.11
C GLU A 57 14.59 -9.14 -9.17
N VAL A 58 13.72 -8.68 -8.28
CA VAL A 58 12.99 -9.57 -7.39
C VAL A 58 11.63 -9.78 -8.00
N SER A 59 11.37 -11.01 -8.44
CA SER A 59 10.17 -11.28 -9.20
C SER A 59 8.98 -11.63 -8.32
N SER A 60 9.18 -11.85 -7.03
CA SER A 60 8.08 -12.26 -6.18
C SER A 60 8.28 -11.72 -4.77
N ILE A 61 7.16 -11.56 -4.08
CA ILE A 61 7.15 -11.24 -2.66
C ILE A 61 6.19 -12.21 -1.99
N HIS A 62 6.33 -12.40 -0.69
CA HIS A 62 5.49 -13.31 0.06
C HIS A 62 4.57 -12.59 1.02
N SER A 63 5.01 -11.48 1.55
CA SER A 63 4.21 -10.75 2.51
C SER A 63 4.56 -9.28 2.49
N ILE A 64 3.70 -8.49 3.11
CA ILE A 64 3.94 -7.07 3.25
C ILE A 64 3.55 -6.65 4.66
N ASP A 65 4.32 -5.71 5.22
CA ASP A 65 3.99 -5.08 6.47
C ASP A 65 3.58 -3.65 6.17
N LEU A 66 2.51 -3.18 6.77
CA LEU A 66 2.02 -1.82 6.58
C LEU A 66 2.18 -1.05 7.88
N ILE A 67 2.76 0.13 7.79
CA ILE A 67 3.07 0.93 8.96
C ILE A 67 2.63 2.37 8.71
N ALA A 68 1.91 2.93 9.65
CA ALA A 68 1.48 4.33 9.60
C ALA A 68 1.54 4.87 11.02
N GLY A 69 2.60 5.62 11.32
CA GLY A 69 2.80 6.12 12.67
C GLY A 69 2.99 4.97 13.63
N SER A 70 2.15 4.90 14.65
CA SER A 70 2.23 3.82 15.63
C SER A 70 1.34 2.64 15.28
N HIS A 71 0.63 2.71 14.17
CA HIS A 71 -0.25 1.63 13.75
C HIS A 71 0.46 0.76 12.73
N TYR A 72 0.25 -0.55 12.81
CA TYR A 72 0.86 -1.45 11.84
C TYR A 72 0.05 -2.72 11.71
N VAL A 73 0.17 -3.34 10.54
CA VAL A 73 -0.36 -4.68 10.29
C VAL A 73 0.76 -5.42 9.58
N VAL A 74 1.18 -6.55 10.13
CA VAL A 74 2.36 -7.24 9.62
C VAL A 74 2.01 -8.60 9.06
N ASP A 75 2.94 -9.10 8.24
CA ASP A 75 2.86 -10.46 7.70
C ASP A 75 1.60 -10.69 6.89
N ILE A 76 1.17 -9.69 6.14
CA ILE A 76 0.01 -9.86 5.27
C ILE A 76 0.46 -10.66 4.06
N PRO A 77 -0.08 -11.85 3.83
CA PRO A 77 0.32 -12.62 2.67
C PRO A 77 -0.05 -11.89 1.39
N CYS A 78 0.83 -11.91 0.42
CA CYS A 78 0.58 -11.13 -0.77
C CYS A 78 1.44 -11.60 -1.93
N GLU A 79 1.10 -11.07 -3.10
CA GLU A 79 1.90 -11.27 -4.30
C GLU A 79 1.75 -10.04 -5.17
N TYR A 80 2.67 -9.85 -6.10
CA TYR A 80 2.52 -8.78 -7.07
C TYR A 80 1.37 -9.11 -8.00
N ALA A 81 0.45 -8.18 -8.14
CA ALA A 81 -0.50 -8.22 -9.23
C ALA A 81 0.16 -7.68 -10.50
N TRP A 82 1.00 -6.68 -10.34
CA TRP A 82 1.82 -6.13 -11.42
C TRP A 82 2.95 -5.35 -10.78
N ASN A 83 4.02 -5.15 -11.52
CA ASN A 83 5.19 -4.45 -11.01
C ASN A 83 5.93 -3.87 -12.20
N ASP A 84 5.87 -2.55 -12.34
CA ASP A 84 6.41 -1.86 -13.50
C ASP A 84 7.49 -0.89 -13.11
N ARG A 85 8.48 -0.76 -13.98
CA ARG A 85 9.47 0.28 -13.83
C ARG A 85 8.87 1.56 -14.38
N MET A 86 8.97 2.64 -13.63
CA MET A 86 8.42 3.89 -14.08
C MET A 86 9.28 4.47 -15.19
N ALA A 87 8.74 5.49 -15.82
CA ALA A 87 9.43 6.13 -16.89
C ALA A 87 10.80 6.59 -16.43
N GLU A 88 11.73 6.58 -17.38
CA GLU A 88 13.10 6.85 -17.05
C GLU A 88 13.28 8.22 -16.46
N ASP A 89 13.99 8.28 -15.38
CA ASP A 89 14.38 9.53 -14.76
C ASP A 89 15.87 9.63 -14.91
N THR A 90 16.31 10.51 -15.81
CA THR A 90 17.71 10.58 -16.12
C THR A 90 18.51 11.33 -15.07
N THR A 91 17.84 11.91 -14.09
CA THR A 91 18.58 12.62 -13.05
C THR A 91 19.29 11.68 -12.11
N SER A 92 18.88 10.41 -12.04
CA SER A 92 19.54 9.47 -11.18
C SER A 92 19.96 8.27 -12.00
N GLN A 93 21.23 7.94 -11.94
CA GLN A 93 21.74 6.78 -12.64
C GLN A 93 21.90 5.59 -11.73
N LEU A 94 21.76 5.78 -10.44
CA LEU A 94 22.01 4.71 -9.49
C LEU A 94 20.76 4.01 -9.01
N THR A 95 19.61 4.68 -9.10
CA THR A 95 18.37 4.10 -8.62
C THR A 95 17.29 4.23 -9.67
N GLY A 96 16.32 3.37 -9.59
CA GLY A 96 15.13 3.44 -10.42
C GLY A 96 13.90 3.39 -9.53
N VAL A 97 12.78 3.85 -10.07
CA VAL A 97 11.52 3.88 -9.35
C VAL A 97 10.61 2.79 -9.90
N ARG A 98 10.02 2.04 -9.00
CA ARG A 98 9.05 1.01 -9.34
C ARG A 98 7.68 1.41 -8.82
N LEU A 99 6.67 1.09 -9.61
CA LEU A 99 5.28 1.24 -9.21
C LEU A 99 4.66 -0.15 -9.28
N CYS A 100 4.00 -0.56 -8.22
CA CYS A 100 3.46 -1.91 -8.21
C CYS A 100 2.08 -1.96 -7.58
N GLY A 101 1.31 -2.94 -8.01
CA GLY A 101 0.07 -3.31 -7.37
C GLY A 101 0.27 -4.63 -6.67
N ILE A 102 -0.15 -4.70 -5.43
CA ILE A 102 0.05 -5.86 -4.59
C ILE A 102 -1.32 -6.38 -4.17
N LYS A 103 -1.53 -7.66 -4.38
CA LYS A 103 -2.78 -8.33 -4.07
C LYS A 103 -2.57 -9.14 -2.82
N PHE A 104 -3.44 -8.95 -1.83
CA PHE A 104 -3.35 -9.72 -0.60
C PHE A 104 -3.85 -11.12 -0.81
N GLY A 105 -3.26 -12.06 -0.08
CA GLY A 105 -3.74 -13.43 -0.05
C GLY A 105 -4.84 -13.59 0.99
N THR A 106 -4.97 -14.79 1.50
CA THR A 106 -5.99 -15.09 2.49
C THR A 106 -5.58 -14.52 3.84
N LEU A 107 -6.43 -13.70 4.41
CA LEU A 107 -6.16 -13.05 5.68
C LEU A 107 -6.78 -13.85 6.82
N THR A 108 -6.11 -13.86 7.97
CA THR A 108 -6.72 -14.41 9.17
C THR A 108 -7.79 -13.44 9.66
N PRO A 109 -8.73 -13.90 10.49
CA PRO A 109 -9.74 -12.98 11.04
C PRO A 109 -9.10 -11.81 11.79
N ASN A 110 -8.01 -12.05 12.48
CA ASN A 110 -7.33 -10.98 13.18
C ASN A 110 -6.76 -9.96 12.22
N GLN A 111 -6.18 -10.44 11.11
CA GLN A 111 -5.66 -9.54 10.11
C GLN A 111 -6.77 -8.73 9.45
N VAL A 112 -7.91 -9.36 9.21
CA VAL A 112 -9.06 -8.64 8.64
C VAL A 112 -9.46 -7.49 9.56
N PHE A 113 -9.55 -7.77 10.85
CA PHE A 113 -9.94 -6.74 11.81
C PHE A 113 -8.91 -5.62 11.85
N LEU A 114 -7.64 -5.97 11.95
CA LEU A 114 -6.57 -4.97 12.05
C LEU A 114 -6.45 -4.16 10.77
N LEU A 115 -6.56 -4.83 9.64
CA LEU A 115 -6.44 -4.14 8.36
C LEU A 115 -7.59 -3.18 8.15
N ARG A 116 -8.81 -3.59 8.52
CA ARG A 116 -9.96 -2.71 8.38
C ARG A 116 -9.80 -1.46 9.23
N SER A 117 -9.34 -1.63 10.46
CA SER A 117 -9.07 -0.49 11.33
C SER A 117 -7.97 0.40 10.78
N PHE A 118 -6.94 -0.23 10.24
CA PHE A 118 -5.82 0.50 9.66
C PHE A 118 -6.31 1.36 8.49
N ILE A 119 -7.10 0.79 7.61
CA ILE A 119 -7.61 1.50 6.45
C ILE A 119 -8.50 2.65 6.87
N ASN A 120 -9.37 2.42 7.84
CA ASN A 120 -10.24 3.49 8.30
C ASN A 120 -9.43 4.64 8.87
N GLY A 121 -8.36 4.35 9.59
CA GLY A 121 -7.51 5.38 10.13
C GLY A 121 -6.80 6.16 9.05
N CYS A 122 -6.35 5.49 7.99
CA CYS A 122 -5.64 6.16 6.92
C CYS A 122 -6.56 6.96 6.01
N ALA A 123 -7.68 6.36 5.65
CA ALA A 123 -8.50 6.90 4.58
C ALA A 123 -9.38 8.04 5.02
N SER A 124 -9.85 7.99 6.25
CA SER A 124 -10.80 8.99 6.69
C SER A 124 -10.16 10.19 7.31
N HIS A 125 -8.85 10.15 7.49
CA HIS A 125 -8.20 11.20 8.22
C HIS A 125 -8.27 12.54 7.59
N GLY A 126 -8.27 12.62 6.27
CA GLY A 126 -8.35 13.90 5.63
C GLY A 126 -9.58 14.65 6.06
N ALA A 127 -10.72 14.01 6.03
CA ALA A 127 -11.97 14.66 6.43
C ALA A 127 -12.08 14.73 7.94
N ASP A 128 -11.71 13.68 8.60
CA ASP A 128 -11.90 13.63 10.04
C ASP A 128 -10.96 14.54 10.78
N ALA A 129 -9.75 14.66 10.31
CA ALA A 129 -8.80 15.51 10.98
C ALA A 129 -9.24 16.94 10.99
N SER A 130 -9.90 17.36 9.94
CA SER A 130 -10.34 18.74 9.90
C SER A 130 -11.45 18.98 10.88
N ARG A 131 -12.15 17.95 11.30
CA ARG A 131 -13.19 18.14 12.26
C ARG A 131 -12.75 17.95 13.63
N THR A 132 -11.87 17.11 13.85
CA THR A 132 -11.56 16.79 15.10
C THR A 132 -10.45 17.39 15.59
N ASN A 133 -9.98 17.84 15.25
CA ASN A 133 -9.15 18.09 15.82
C ASN A 133 -9.48 18.03 16.95
N GLY A 134 -10.00 17.71 17.21
CA GLY A 134 -10.39 17.42 18.17
C GLY A 134 -10.63 16.23 18.61
N HIS A 135 -10.97 15.82 18.53
CA HIS A 135 -11.23 14.74 18.90
C HIS A 135 -10.58 13.70 18.90
N ILE A 136 -10.09 14.10 19.08
CA ILE A 136 -9.74 13.33 19.08
C ILE A 136 -9.31 12.54 19.54
N ALA A 137 -9.24 12.71 19.83
CA ALA A 137 -9.05 11.97 20.23
C ALA A 137 -9.11 10.97 20.52
N GLN A 138 -9.34 11.07 20.35
CA GLN A 138 -9.56 10.25 20.51
C GLN A 138 -9.18 9.34 20.46
N ASN A 139 -8.93 9.38 20.52
CA ASN A 139 -8.75 8.67 20.44
C ASN A 139 -8.54 8.17 20.52
#